data_489876f7fa4f2786f720dd7a802e5920
#
_entry.id   489876f7fa4f2786f720dd7a802e5920
#
_cell.length_a   1.000
_cell.length_b   1.000
_cell.length_c   1.000
_cell.angle_alpha   90.00
_cell.angle_beta   90.00
_cell.angle_gamma   90.00
#
_symmetry.space_group_name_H-M   'P 1'
#
loop_
_entity.id
_entity.type
_entity.pdbx_description
1 polymer ?
#
loop_
_entity_poly.entity_id
_entity_poly.type
_entity_poly.pdbx_seq_one_letter_code
_entity_poly.pdbx_strand_id
1 'polypeptide(L)'
;DLIWIIAWFGYIIQRKSYKTSLDLHYLQYEKIEDPKICIIIPTFNEELSIGNVVRDFVNQKFVKHVIVVDNNSSDKTVEIARECNATVITKKENKGYSHSLILGLKEALKTDANIIGAVEADGTFNAYDLEKMIPYLNNCDMVIGTRQNQVITEKGNQNSGYFVWANFILAKLIQMKYVSLEHMGIVNLTDVGCVYRIMKRDSLEKIVNKLTHDGTDKPIGGVGIGLYFTMLCIENDQKIIEVPVTFMKRVGKSKISGLSTGSAIKTGLKFLNIILTK
;
A
#
# COMPACT_ATOMS: atom_id res chain seq x y z
N ASP A 1 30.88 0.49 -2.92
CA ASP A 1 30.06 -0.04 -4.05
C ASP A 1 30.43 -1.49 -4.40
N LEU A 2 31.73 -1.84 -4.52
CA LEU A 2 32.19 -3.18 -4.90
C LEU A 2 31.72 -4.28 -3.93
N ILE A 3 31.73 -4.01 -2.62
CA ILE A 3 31.26 -4.97 -1.60
C ILE A 3 29.79 -5.28 -1.78
N TRP A 4 28.96 -4.29 -2.09
CA TRP A 4 27.53 -4.47 -2.37
C TRP A 4 27.29 -5.28 -3.64
N ILE A 5 28.08 -5.04 -4.69
CA ILE A 5 28.01 -5.79 -5.93
C ILE A 5 28.35 -7.28 -5.70
N ILE A 6 29.44 -7.55 -4.96
CA ILE A 6 29.84 -8.93 -4.62
C ILE A 6 28.78 -9.62 -3.76
N ALA A 7 28.27 -8.93 -2.72
CA ALA A 7 27.21 -9.46 -1.88
C ALA A 7 25.93 -9.75 -2.68
N TRP A 8 25.58 -8.87 -3.61
CA TRP A 8 24.44 -9.03 -4.51
C TRP A 8 24.59 -10.24 -5.42
N PHE A 9 25.74 -10.41 -6.09
CA PHE A 9 26.00 -11.60 -6.91
C PHE A 9 25.96 -12.89 -6.06
N GLY A 10 26.56 -12.90 -4.88
CA GLY A 10 26.50 -14.03 -3.96
C GLY A 10 25.06 -14.39 -3.57
N TYR A 11 24.24 -13.39 -3.30
CA TYR A 11 22.82 -13.58 -2.98
C TYR A 11 22.04 -14.14 -4.19
N ILE A 12 22.24 -13.60 -5.40
CA ILE A 12 21.56 -14.06 -6.62
C ILE A 12 21.90 -15.52 -6.94
N ILE A 13 23.16 -15.91 -6.77
CA ILE A 13 23.59 -17.30 -7.02
C ILE A 13 22.97 -18.29 -6.02
N GLN A 14 22.83 -17.88 -4.76
CA GLN A 14 22.33 -18.76 -3.69
C GLN A 14 20.80 -18.79 -3.57
N ARG A 15 20.09 -17.76 -4.03
CA ARG A 15 18.64 -17.69 -3.92
C ARG A 15 17.93 -18.60 -4.93
N LYS A 16 16.70 -19.03 -4.60
CA LYS A 16 15.81 -19.65 -5.59
C LYS A 16 15.55 -18.65 -6.70
N SER A 17 15.71 -19.05 -7.95
CA SER A 17 15.39 -18.19 -9.11
C SER A 17 13.95 -17.77 -9.05
N TYR A 18 13.70 -16.46 -9.12
CA TYR A 18 12.39 -15.92 -9.39
C TYR A 18 12.07 -16.19 -10.86
N LYS A 19 11.06 -17.02 -11.11
CA LYS A 19 10.59 -17.34 -12.46
C LYS A 19 9.34 -16.52 -12.72
N THR A 20 9.34 -15.81 -13.80
CA THR A 20 8.18 -15.05 -14.27
C THR A 20 8.00 -15.31 -15.77
N SER A 21 6.79 -15.14 -16.27
CA SER A 21 6.52 -15.23 -17.71
C SER A 21 7.17 -14.05 -18.45
N LEU A 22 7.83 -14.35 -19.55
CA LEU A 22 8.41 -13.33 -20.45
C LEU A 22 7.38 -12.28 -20.90
N ASP A 23 6.17 -12.73 -21.21
CA ASP A 23 5.12 -11.87 -21.75
C ASP A 23 4.65 -10.80 -20.74
N LEU A 24 4.84 -11.04 -19.44
CA LEU A 24 4.49 -10.07 -18.40
C LEU A 24 5.32 -8.78 -18.44
N HIS A 25 6.52 -8.80 -19.04
CA HIS A 25 7.41 -7.64 -19.05
C HIS A 25 7.23 -6.74 -20.27
N TYR A 26 6.46 -7.19 -21.25
CA TYR A 26 6.14 -6.38 -22.41
C TYR A 26 4.85 -5.60 -22.22
N LEU A 27 4.71 -4.55 -23.01
CA LEU A 27 3.54 -3.71 -23.02
C LEU A 27 2.27 -4.53 -23.28
N GLN A 28 1.36 -4.52 -22.34
CA GLN A 28 -0.01 -4.96 -22.53
C GLN A 28 -0.91 -3.75 -22.21
N TYR A 29 -1.87 -3.52 -23.04
CA TYR A 29 -2.80 -2.41 -22.87
C TYR A 29 -4.23 -2.93 -22.84
N GLU A 30 -4.88 -2.76 -21.74
CA GLU A 30 -6.28 -3.13 -21.52
C GLU A 30 -6.99 -1.92 -20.90
N LYS A 31 -7.71 -1.17 -21.74
CA LYS A 31 -8.39 0.04 -21.31
C LYS A 31 -9.53 -0.29 -20.35
N ILE A 32 -9.56 0.41 -19.22
CA ILE A 32 -10.70 0.38 -18.30
C ILE A 32 -11.71 1.41 -18.79
N GLU A 33 -12.79 0.95 -19.45
CA GLU A 33 -13.74 1.84 -20.12
C GLU A 33 -14.60 2.65 -19.14
N ASP A 34 -15.04 2.04 -18.03
CA ASP A 34 -15.87 2.68 -17.00
C ASP A 34 -15.25 2.47 -15.62
N PRO A 35 -14.27 3.30 -15.19
CA PRO A 35 -13.67 3.16 -13.88
C PRO A 35 -14.69 3.41 -12.76
N LYS A 36 -14.87 2.40 -11.90
CA LYS A 36 -15.64 2.47 -10.66
C LYS A 36 -14.74 2.12 -9.51
N ILE A 37 -14.45 3.07 -8.66
CA ILE A 37 -13.46 2.93 -7.59
C ILE A 37 -14.16 2.77 -6.26
N CYS A 38 -13.73 1.77 -5.48
CA CYS A 38 -13.99 1.66 -4.05
C CYS A 38 -12.71 2.00 -3.27
N ILE A 39 -12.77 3.02 -2.42
CA ILE A 39 -11.66 3.43 -1.55
C ILE A 39 -11.88 2.88 -0.15
N ILE A 40 -10.87 2.23 0.39
CA ILE A 40 -10.82 1.68 1.75
C ILE A 40 -9.97 2.58 2.62
N ILE A 41 -10.51 2.97 3.77
CA ILE A 41 -9.85 3.85 4.74
C ILE A 41 -9.85 3.14 6.12
N PRO A 42 -8.81 2.34 6.44
CA PRO A 42 -8.63 1.83 7.79
C PRO A 42 -8.40 2.99 8.76
N THR A 43 -9.15 3.04 9.87
CA THR A 43 -9.08 4.17 10.80
C THR A 43 -9.09 3.73 12.26
N PHE A 44 -8.48 4.55 13.12
CA PHE A 44 -8.52 4.42 14.58
C PHE A 44 -8.23 5.77 15.25
N ASN A 45 -9.23 6.38 15.87
CA ASN A 45 -9.13 7.67 16.55
C ASN A 45 -8.55 8.78 15.64
N GLU A 46 -9.19 9.06 14.52
CA GLU A 46 -8.78 10.06 13.53
C GLU A 46 -9.88 11.12 13.32
N GLU A 47 -10.60 11.54 14.38
CA GLU A 47 -11.70 12.52 14.29
C GLU A 47 -11.29 13.86 13.66
N LEU A 48 -10.00 14.25 13.78
CA LEU A 48 -9.49 15.52 13.24
C LEU A 48 -9.30 15.52 11.72
N SER A 49 -9.12 14.34 11.10
CA SER A 49 -8.75 14.19 9.69
C SER A 49 -9.79 13.46 8.85
N ILE A 50 -10.49 12.49 9.45
CA ILE A 50 -11.34 11.54 8.71
C ILE A 50 -12.40 12.25 7.84
N GLY A 51 -13.01 13.32 8.34
CA GLY A 51 -14.05 14.05 7.62
C GLY A 51 -13.54 14.68 6.33
N ASN A 52 -12.36 15.27 6.34
CA ASN A 52 -11.74 15.83 5.14
C ASN A 52 -11.32 14.73 4.17
N VAL A 53 -10.66 13.67 4.67
CA VAL A 53 -10.23 12.55 3.84
C VAL A 53 -11.42 11.90 3.13
N VAL A 54 -12.50 11.60 3.85
CA VAL A 54 -13.69 10.99 3.24
C VAL A 54 -14.30 11.91 2.18
N ARG A 55 -14.51 13.22 2.49
CA ARG A 55 -15.08 14.18 1.53
C ARG A 55 -14.21 14.30 0.28
N ASP A 56 -12.89 14.35 0.43
CA ASP A 56 -11.98 14.50 -0.70
C ASP A 56 -12.09 13.29 -1.65
N PHE A 57 -12.21 12.07 -1.13
CA PHE A 57 -12.38 10.89 -1.96
C PHE A 57 -13.78 10.72 -2.52
N VAL A 58 -14.83 10.99 -1.75
CA VAL A 58 -16.23 10.93 -2.23
C VAL A 58 -16.47 11.87 -3.40
N ASN A 59 -15.79 13.01 -3.43
CA ASN A 59 -15.93 14.01 -4.50
C ASN A 59 -15.15 13.66 -5.78
N GLN A 60 -14.35 12.57 -5.80
CA GLN A 60 -13.63 12.20 -7.01
C GLN A 60 -14.56 11.52 -8.04
N LYS A 61 -14.43 11.92 -9.29
CA LYS A 61 -15.31 11.54 -10.41
C LYS A 61 -15.61 10.05 -10.49
N PHE A 62 -14.60 9.21 -10.29
CA PHE A 62 -14.70 7.76 -10.49
C PHE A 62 -14.90 6.98 -9.18
N VAL A 63 -14.88 7.64 -8.03
CA VAL A 63 -15.12 7.00 -6.73
C VAL A 63 -16.63 6.82 -6.55
N LYS A 64 -17.06 5.57 -6.41
CA LYS A 64 -18.45 5.17 -6.20
C LYS A 64 -18.70 4.74 -4.76
N HIS A 65 -17.70 4.21 -4.10
CA HIS A 65 -17.78 3.72 -2.74
C HIS A 65 -16.59 4.20 -1.92
N VAL A 66 -16.84 4.66 -0.70
CA VAL A 66 -15.82 4.90 0.32
C VAL A 66 -16.19 4.07 1.53
N ILE A 67 -15.33 3.11 1.89
CA ILE A 67 -15.51 2.20 3.02
C ILE A 67 -14.50 2.58 4.11
N VAL A 68 -14.99 3.09 5.22
CA VAL A 68 -14.19 3.35 6.42
C VAL A 68 -14.26 2.11 7.30
N VAL A 69 -13.11 1.51 7.62
CA VAL A 69 -13.03 0.36 8.52
C VAL A 69 -12.49 0.83 9.86
N ASP A 70 -13.40 1.06 10.77
CA ASP A 70 -13.08 1.54 12.11
C ASP A 70 -12.54 0.41 13.01
N ASN A 71 -11.39 0.66 13.60
CA ASN A 71 -10.68 -0.29 14.47
C ASN A 71 -11.05 -0.11 15.96
N ASN A 72 -12.33 0.13 16.27
CA ASN A 72 -12.85 0.40 17.59
C ASN A 72 -12.39 1.75 18.15
N SER A 73 -12.66 2.83 17.44
CA SER A 73 -12.38 4.20 17.87
C SER A 73 -13.24 4.60 19.07
N SER A 74 -12.67 5.42 19.95
CA SER A 74 -13.33 5.96 21.14
C SER A 74 -13.69 7.44 21.02
N ASP A 75 -13.29 8.10 19.92
CA ASP A 75 -13.59 9.48 19.58
C ASP A 75 -14.74 9.57 18.56
N LYS A 76 -14.96 10.73 17.96
CA LYS A 76 -16.03 10.97 16.99
C LYS A 76 -15.73 10.48 15.56
N THR A 77 -14.67 9.68 15.36
CA THR A 77 -14.24 9.20 14.03
C THR A 77 -15.39 8.56 13.24
N VAL A 78 -16.13 7.65 13.87
CA VAL A 78 -17.23 6.90 13.22
C VAL A 78 -18.40 7.81 12.85
N GLU A 79 -18.78 8.71 13.74
CA GLU A 79 -19.86 9.69 13.52
C GLU A 79 -19.53 10.58 12.31
N ILE A 80 -18.37 11.20 12.35
CA ILE A 80 -17.89 12.12 11.29
C ILE A 80 -17.79 11.40 9.94
N ALA A 81 -17.28 10.16 9.92
CA ALA A 81 -17.16 9.40 8.68
C ALA A 81 -18.54 9.13 8.03
N ARG A 82 -19.55 8.79 8.82
CA ARG A 82 -20.94 8.58 8.36
C ARG A 82 -21.56 9.85 7.81
N GLU A 83 -21.38 10.98 8.51
CA GLU A 83 -21.86 12.29 8.07
C GLU A 83 -21.24 12.73 6.71
N CYS A 84 -20.06 12.23 6.40
CA CYS A 84 -19.38 12.46 5.11
C CYS A 84 -19.73 11.42 4.03
N ASN A 85 -20.81 10.65 4.20
CA ASN A 85 -21.30 9.62 3.25
C ASN A 85 -20.37 8.42 3.04
N ALA A 86 -19.54 8.06 4.02
CA ALA A 86 -18.81 6.80 3.98
C ALA A 86 -19.69 5.63 4.48
N THR A 87 -19.51 4.47 3.90
CA THR A 87 -19.95 3.20 4.51
C THR A 87 -19.00 2.84 5.63
N VAL A 88 -19.48 2.80 6.88
CA VAL A 88 -18.62 2.55 8.05
C VAL A 88 -18.83 1.16 8.62
N ILE A 89 -17.74 0.40 8.71
CA ILE A 89 -17.67 -0.91 9.34
C ILE A 89 -16.92 -0.76 10.66
N THR A 90 -17.61 -0.93 11.77
CA THR A 90 -17.04 -0.82 13.13
C THR A 90 -16.72 -2.19 13.69
N LYS A 91 -15.49 -2.39 14.18
CA LYS A 91 -15.07 -3.62 14.85
C LYS A 91 -15.38 -3.52 16.36
N LYS A 92 -15.64 -4.69 16.98
CA LYS A 92 -15.88 -4.78 18.42
C LYS A 92 -14.63 -4.59 19.29
N GLU A 93 -13.45 -4.78 18.69
CA GLU A 93 -12.15 -4.67 19.33
C GLU A 93 -11.07 -4.20 18.37
N ASN A 94 -9.99 -3.61 18.88
CA ASN A 94 -8.85 -3.19 18.08
C ASN A 94 -7.99 -4.41 17.69
N LYS A 95 -8.12 -4.86 16.45
CA LYS A 95 -7.30 -5.95 15.84
C LYS A 95 -6.13 -5.43 15.01
N GLY A 96 -5.86 -4.15 15.04
CA GLY A 96 -4.78 -3.50 14.30
C GLY A 96 -5.12 -3.12 12.86
N TYR A 97 -4.23 -2.30 12.28
CA TYR A 97 -4.35 -1.74 10.93
C TYR A 97 -4.52 -2.80 9.85
N SER A 98 -3.66 -3.83 9.84
CA SER A 98 -3.65 -4.88 8.81
C SER A 98 -4.96 -5.64 8.73
N HIS A 99 -5.57 -5.93 9.88
CA HIS A 99 -6.88 -6.57 9.93
C HIS A 99 -7.96 -5.65 9.33
N SER A 100 -7.94 -4.36 9.64
CA SER A 100 -8.89 -3.40 9.07
C SER A 100 -8.72 -3.26 7.57
N LEU A 101 -7.48 -3.23 7.07
CA LEU A 101 -7.18 -3.20 5.64
C LEU A 101 -7.77 -4.42 4.92
N ILE A 102 -7.46 -5.64 5.40
CA ILE A 102 -7.93 -6.88 4.76
C ILE A 102 -9.45 -7.00 4.82
N LEU A 103 -10.07 -6.63 5.94
CA LEU A 103 -11.52 -6.59 6.05
C LEU A 103 -12.12 -5.64 5.01
N GLY A 104 -11.57 -4.43 4.88
CA GLY A 104 -12.00 -3.45 3.88
C GLY A 104 -11.84 -3.97 2.44
N LEU A 105 -10.70 -4.62 2.12
CA LEU A 105 -10.48 -5.24 0.81
C LEU A 105 -11.54 -6.29 0.49
N LYS A 106 -11.87 -7.16 1.45
CA LYS A 106 -12.93 -8.17 1.28
C LYS A 106 -14.33 -7.55 1.13
N GLU A 107 -14.63 -6.48 1.87
CA GLU A 107 -15.90 -5.77 1.72
C GLU A 107 -15.99 -5.00 0.40
N ALA A 108 -14.90 -4.40 -0.07
CA ALA A 108 -14.86 -3.74 -1.36
C ALA A 108 -15.14 -4.69 -2.53
N LEU A 109 -14.71 -5.95 -2.44
CA LEU A 109 -15.04 -7.00 -3.41
C LEU A 109 -16.54 -7.38 -3.47
N LYS A 110 -17.36 -6.92 -2.52
CA LYS A 110 -18.82 -7.11 -2.55
C LYS A 110 -19.54 -5.98 -3.30
N THR A 111 -18.84 -4.88 -3.61
CA THR A 111 -19.38 -3.74 -4.38
C THR A 111 -19.30 -4.00 -5.88
N ASP A 112 -19.84 -3.09 -6.70
CA ASP A 112 -19.72 -3.14 -8.16
C ASP A 112 -18.44 -2.45 -8.69
N ALA A 113 -17.51 -2.07 -7.81
CA ALA A 113 -16.25 -1.43 -8.18
C ALA A 113 -15.34 -2.39 -8.96
N ASN A 114 -14.73 -1.90 -10.04
CA ASN A 114 -13.71 -2.64 -10.82
C ASN A 114 -12.28 -2.23 -10.44
N ILE A 115 -12.12 -1.18 -9.64
CA ILE A 115 -10.85 -0.72 -9.06
C ILE A 115 -11.03 -0.61 -7.56
N ILE A 116 -10.10 -1.19 -6.80
CA ILE A 116 -10.08 -1.12 -5.34
C ILE A 116 -8.85 -0.32 -4.90
N GLY A 117 -9.06 0.71 -4.09
CA GLY A 117 -8.00 1.54 -3.54
C GLY A 117 -7.93 1.48 -2.02
N ALA A 118 -6.76 1.74 -1.46
CA ALA A 118 -6.56 1.90 -0.03
C ALA A 118 -5.74 3.16 0.26
N VAL A 119 -6.10 3.87 1.33
CA VAL A 119 -5.44 5.09 1.77
C VAL A 119 -5.49 5.21 3.29
N GLU A 120 -4.59 6.01 3.88
CA GLU A 120 -4.61 6.31 5.31
C GLU A 120 -5.64 7.40 5.66
N ALA A 121 -6.17 7.33 6.89
CA ALA A 121 -7.17 8.25 7.40
C ALA A 121 -6.60 9.60 7.91
N ASP A 122 -5.28 9.77 7.91
CA ASP A 122 -4.56 10.82 8.63
C ASP A 122 -4.33 12.12 7.84
N GLY A 123 -4.87 12.18 6.62
CA GLY A 123 -4.77 13.35 5.76
C GLY A 123 -3.42 13.52 5.05
N THR A 124 -2.54 12.52 5.09
CA THR A 124 -1.22 12.59 4.44
C THR A 124 -1.26 12.45 2.94
N PHE A 125 -2.34 11.90 2.38
CA PHE A 125 -2.51 11.68 0.94
C PHE A 125 -3.63 12.53 0.35
N ASN A 126 -3.45 12.94 -0.90
CA ASN A 126 -4.38 13.76 -1.65
C ASN A 126 -5.23 12.89 -2.59
N ALA A 127 -6.55 13.08 -2.59
CA ALA A 127 -7.46 12.34 -3.46
C ALA A 127 -7.28 12.66 -4.96
N TYR A 128 -6.77 13.84 -5.32
CA TYR A 128 -6.46 14.20 -6.72
C TYR A 128 -5.39 13.32 -7.36
N ASP A 129 -4.55 12.68 -6.57
CA ASP A 129 -3.55 11.77 -7.10
C ASP A 129 -4.14 10.53 -7.77
N LEU A 130 -5.42 10.21 -7.52
CA LEU A 130 -6.15 9.18 -8.27
C LEU A 130 -6.13 9.43 -9.78
N GLU A 131 -6.28 10.68 -10.21
CA GLU A 131 -6.27 11.04 -11.63
C GLU A 131 -4.93 10.70 -12.30
N LYS A 132 -3.82 10.75 -11.55
CA LYS A 132 -2.49 10.34 -12.02
C LYS A 132 -2.33 8.83 -12.05
N MET A 133 -2.96 8.11 -11.11
CA MET A 133 -2.77 6.66 -10.92
C MET A 133 -3.64 5.82 -11.85
N ILE A 134 -4.90 6.22 -12.08
CA ILE A 134 -5.88 5.46 -12.85
C ILE A 134 -5.39 5.08 -14.26
N PRO A 135 -4.81 6.01 -15.07
CA PRO A 135 -4.36 5.69 -16.42
C PRO A 135 -3.34 4.55 -16.50
N TYR A 136 -2.49 4.41 -15.47
CA TYR A 136 -1.49 3.33 -15.45
C TYR A 136 -2.09 1.94 -15.25
N LEU A 137 -3.31 1.83 -14.68
CA LEU A 137 -4.00 0.54 -14.58
C LEU A 137 -4.37 -0.07 -15.93
N ASN A 138 -4.35 0.71 -17.00
CA ASN A 138 -4.50 0.15 -18.35
C ASN A 138 -3.31 -0.75 -18.76
N ASN A 139 -2.18 -0.64 -18.07
CA ASN A 139 -0.95 -1.36 -18.37
C ASN A 139 -0.48 -2.28 -17.24
N CYS A 140 -1.06 -2.17 -16.05
CA CYS A 140 -0.64 -2.93 -14.89
C CYS A 140 -1.83 -3.40 -14.03
N ASP A 141 -1.55 -4.22 -13.04
CA ASP A 141 -2.53 -4.77 -12.10
C ASP A 141 -2.71 -3.89 -10.87
N MET A 142 -1.61 -3.26 -10.41
CA MET A 142 -1.58 -2.40 -9.24
C MET A 142 -0.70 -1.18 -9.46
N VAL A 143 -1.20 -0.03 -9.06
CA VAL A 143 -0.43 1.22 -8.95
C VAL A 143 -0.24 1.54 -7.47
N ILE A 144 1.02 1.81 -7.09
CA ILE A 144 1.41 2.22 -5.75
C ILE A 144 1.90 3.66 -5.81
N GLY A 145 1.48 4.49 -4.87
CA GLY A 145 2.05 5.82 -4.68
C GLY A 145 3.47 5.74 -4.15
N THR A 146 4.38 6.62 -4.57
CA THR A 146 5.68 6.80 -3.91
C THR A 146 5.80 8.20 -3.33
N ARG A 147 6.28 8.28 -2.07
CA ARG A 147 6.53 9.52 -1.31
C ARG A 147 7.99 9.98 -1.41
N GLN A 148 8.77 9.30 -2.24
CA GLN A 148 10.23 9.55 -2.33
C GLN A 148 10.57 10.76 -3.21
N ASN A 149 9.58 11.45 -3.76
CA ASN A 149 9.77 12.66 -4.54
C ASN A 149 9.55 13.91 -3.68
N GLN A 150 10.63 14.59 -3.32
CA GLN A 150 10.60 15.71 -2.39
C GLN A 150 9.88 16.95 -2.94
N VAL A 151 9.79 17.10 -4.27
CA VAL A 151 9.14 18.25 -4.92
C VAL A 151 7.63 18.32 -4.62
N ILE A 152 7.00 17.16 -4.40
CA ILE A 152 5.56 17.04 -4.10
C ILE A 152 5.31 16.63 -2.64
N THR A 153 6.27 16.87 -1.76
CA THR A 153 6.20 16.52 -0.34
C THR A 153 6.15 17.80 0.51
N GLU A 154 5.14 17.92 1.37
CA GLU A 154 4.97 19.09 2.23
C GLU A 154 6.08 19.17 3.28
N LYS A 155 6.57 20.37 3.58
CA LYS A 155 7.56 20.59 4.62
C LYS A 155 7.00 20.24 6.01
N GLY A 156 7.75 19.47 6.79
CA GLY A 156 7.33 19.04 8.14
C GLY A 156 6.46 17.78 8.15
N ASN A 157 6.40 17.07 7.02
CA ASN A 157 5.83 15.72 6.95
C ASN A 157 6.66 14.70 7.74
N GLN A 158 6.20 13.45 7.81
CA GLN A 158 6.85 12.38 8.57
C GLN A 158 8.07 11.75 7.87
N ASN A 159 8.36 12.12 6.62
CA ASN A 159 9.46 11.57 5.83
C ASN A 159 10.79 12.28 6.19
N SER A 160 11.35 11.96 7.34
CA SER A 160 12.69 12.41 7.67
C SER A 160 13.75 11.72 6.80
N GLY A 161 14.95 12.31 6.68
CA GLY A 161 16.03 11.73 5.89
C GLY A 161 16.35 10.27 6.25
N TYR A 162 16.21 9.88 7.52
CA TYR A 162 16.37 8.50 7.97
C TYR A 162 15.31 7.55 7.35
N PHE A 163 14.04 7.94 7.33
CA PHE A 163 12.97 7.11 6.75
C PHE A 163 13.10 7.00 5.23
N VAL A 164 13.49 8.08 4.56
CA VAL A 164 13.77 8.08 3.12
C VAL A 164 14.89 7.09 2.80
N TRP A 165 16.00 7.15 3.57
CA TRP A 165 17.12 6.24 3.40
C TRP A 165 16.76 4.79 3.72
N ALA A 166 16.03 4.53 4.80
CA ALA A 166 15.59 3.19 5.16
C ALA A 166 14.67 2.58 4.10
N ASN A 167 13.71 3.34 3.58
CA ASN A 167 12.86 2.92 2.46
C ASN A 167 13.68 2.59 1.21
N PHE A 168 14.67 3.43 0.88
CA PHE A 168 15.56 3.17 -0.25
C PHE A 168 16.29 1.83 -0.11
N ILE A 169 16.88 1.53 1.05
CA ILE A 169 17.57 0.26 1.30
C ILE A 169 16.60 -0.92 1.18
N LEU A 170 15.42 -0.85 1.81
CA LEU A 170 14.42 -1.92 1.76
C LEU A 170 13.92 -2.14 0.32
N ALA A 171 13.71 -1.08 -0.46
CA ALA A 171 13.34 -1.18 -1.85
C ALA A 171 14.43 -1.89 -2.69
N LYS A 172 15.71 -1.57 -2.46
CA LYS A 172 16.82 -2.27 -3.10
C LYS A 172 16.89 -3.75 -2.74
N LEU A 173 16.61 -4.11 -1.50
CA LEU A 173 16.55 -5.52 -1.08
C LEU A 173 15.43 -6.28 -1.81
N ILE A 174 14.27 -5.67 -2.01
CA ILE A 174 13.19 -6.27 -2.82
C ILE A 174 13.61 -6.42 -4.27
N GLN A 175 14.18 -5.38 -4.88
CA GLN A 175 14.70 -5.44 -6.24
C GLN A 175 15.73 -6.57 -6.40
N MET A 176 16.63 -6.73 -5.43
CA MET A 176 17.61 -7.83 -5.42
C MET A 176 16.93 -9.19 -5.26
N LYS A 177 15.91 -9.29 -4.42
CA LYS A 177 15.20 -10.55 -4.17
C LYS A 177 14.48 -11.05 -5.43
N TYR A 178 13.85 -10.14 -6.18
CA TYR A 178 13.04 -10.48 -7.35
C TYR A 178 13.72 -10.20 -8.69
N VAL A 179 15.03 -9.91 -8.69
CA VAL A 179 15.75 -9.75 -9.95
C VAL A 179 15.77 -11.09 -10.69
N SER A 180 15.45 -11.06 -11.97
CA SER A 180 15.67 -12.16 -12.89
C SER A 180 16.90 -11.85 -13.76
N LEU A 181 17.76 -12.83 -14.00
CA LEU A 181 18.87 -12.67 -14.95
C LEU A 181 18.38 -12.62 -16.40
N GLU A 182 17.19 -13.20 -16.65
CA GLU A 182 16.53 -13.16 -17.97
C GLU A 182 15.82 -11.82 -18.20
N HIS A 183 15.35 -11.18 -17.10
CA HIS A 183 14.52 -9.98 -17.14
C HIS A 183 14.99 -8.96 -16.10
N MET A 184 16.13 -8.37 -16.32
CA MET A 184 16.67 -7.34 -15.43
C MET A 184 15.74 -6.12 -15.37
N GLY A 185 15.44 -5.66 -14.15
CA GLY A 185 14.63 -4.46 -13.93
C GLY A 185 13.12 -4.66 -13.83
N ILE A 186 12.64 -5.89 -13.65
CA ILE A 186 11.22 -6.23 -13.51
C ILE A 186 10.52 -5.43 -12.40
N VAL A 187 11.19 -5.24 -11.28
CA VAL A 187 10.64 -4.59 -10.10
C VAL A 187 11.37 -3.29 -9.86
N ASN A 188 10.73 -2.17 -10.17
CA ASN A 188 11.25 -0.84 -9.89
C ASN A 188 10.43 -0.19 -8.79
N LEU A 189 10.86 -0.36 -7.54
CA LEU A 189 10.22 0.19 -6.34
C LEU A 189 11.17 1.16 -5.64
N THR A 190 10.63 2.25 -5.11
CA THR A 190 11.36 3.24 -4.31
C THR A 190 10.77 3.41 -2.92
N ASP A 191 9.47 3.13 -2.72
CA ASP A 191 8.77 3.28 -1.45
C ASP A 191 8.00 2.01 -1.07
N VAL A 192 8.61 1.18 -0.24
CA VAL A 192 8.02 -0.09 0.22
C VAL A 192 6.91 0.09 1.26
N GLY A 193 6.84 1.27 1.88
CA GLY A 193 5.92 1.57 2.98
C GLY A 193 4.66 2.32 2.55
N CYS A 194 4.53 2.74 1.30
CA CYS A 194 3.38 3.51 0.87
C CYS A 194 2.10 2.67 0.88
N VAL A 195 1.08 3.21 1.55
CA VAL A 195 -0.23 2.57 1.69
C VAL A 195 -1.16 2.98 0.56
N TYR A 196 -0.98 4.18 0.01
CA TYR A 196 -1.80 4.66 -1.08
C TYR A 196 -1.57 3.82 -2.34
N ARG A 197 -2.55 2.99 -2.65
CA ARG A 197 -2.52 2.09 -3.81
C ARG A 197 -3.89 1.88 -4.39
N ILE A 198 -3.93 1.62 -5.68
CA ILE A 198 -5.13 1.20 -6.40
C ILE A 198 -4.82 -0.08 -7.19
N MET A 199 -5.79 -0.96 -7.35
CA MET A 199 -5.61 -2.26 -7.96
C MET A 199 -6.85 -2.67 -8.74
N LYS A 200 -6.68 -3.38 -9.85
CA LYS A 200 -7.78 -4.04 -10.55
C LYS A 200 -8.46 -5.05 -9.63
N ARG A 201 -9.79 -5.13 -9.70
CA ARG A 201 -10.58 -6.08 -8.92
C ARG A 201 -10.12 -7.52 -9.11
N ASP A 202 -10.02 -7.96 -10.37
CA ASP A 202 -9.66 -9.35 -10.71
C ASP A 202 -8.28 -9.75 -10.18
N SER A 203 -7.35 -8.79 -10.14
CA SER A 203 -6.02 -8.99 -9.57
C SER A 203 -6.06 -9.11 -8.05
N LEU A 204 -6.91 -8.34 -7.37
CA LEU A 204 -7.13 -8.45 -5.93
C LEU A 204 -7.78 -9.79 -5.54
N GLU A 205 -8.79 -10.25 -6.29
CA GLU A 205 -9.48 -11.52 -6.03
C GLU A 205 -8.52 -12.71 -5.98
N LYS A 206 -7.48 -12.72 -6.83
CA LYS A 206 -6.47 -13.78 -6.89
C LYS A 206 -5.60 -13.89 -5.63
N ILE A 207 -5.48 -12.79 -4.85
CA ILE A 207 -4.49 -12.72 -3.77
C ILE A 207 -5.06 -12.37 -2.40
N VAL A 208 -6.27 -11.82 -2.30
CA VAL A 208 -6.82 -11.29 -1.04
C VAL A 208 -6.84 -12.34 0.08
N ASN A 209 -7.15 -13.59 -0.23
CA ASN A 209 -7.16 -14.67 0.75
C ASN A 209 -5.75 -15.10 1.20
N LYS A 210 -4.72 -14.81 0.41
CA LYS A 210 -3.31 -15.07 0.76
C LYS A 210 -2.71 -14.02 1.70
N LEU A 211 -3.47 -12.98 2.05
CA LEU A 211 -3.07 -11.95 3.02
C LEU A 211 -3.30 -12.37 4.48
N THR A 212 -3.99 -13.48 4.70
CA THR A 212 -4.25 -14.04 6.04
C THR A 212 -3.67 -15.45 6.16
N HIS A 213 -3.39 -15.90 7.39
CA HIS A 213 -3.04 -17.30 7.66
C HIS A 213 -4.23 -18.20 7.33
N ASP A 214 -3.96 -19.34 6.72
CA ASP A 214 -4.97 -20.29 6.28
C ASP A 214 -6.00 -20.61 7.38
N GLY A 215 -7.29 -20.53 7.00
CA GLY A 215 -8.42 -20.78 7.90
C GLY A 215 -8.61 -19.75 9.02
N THR A 216 -7.94 -18.61 8.98
CA THR A 216 -8.02 -17.57 10.01
C THR A 216 -8.28 -16.18 9.44
N ASP A 217 -8.61 -15.21 10.32
CA ASP A 217 -8.67 -13.78 10.02
C ASP A 217 -7.35 -13.04 10.37
N LYS A 218 -6.31 -13.78 10.81
CA LYS A 218 -5.04 -13.19 11.24
C LYS A 218 -4.22 -12.72 10.04
N PRO A 219 -3.90 -11.42 9.94
CA PRO A 219 -3.07 -10.88 8.87
C PRO A 219 -1.66 -11.47 8.88
N ILE A 220 -1.13 -11.77 7.71
CA ILE A 220 0.29 -12.03 7.52
C ILE A 220 1.01 -10.69 7.37
N GLY A 221 2.24 -10.59 7.88
CA GLY A 221 3.07 -9.39 7.76
C GLY A 221 2.84 -8.31 8.82
N GLY A 222 1.72 -8.32 9.56
CA GLY A 222 1.48 -7.36 10.64
C GLY A 222 1.71 -5.90 10.22
N VAL A 223 2.58 -5.15 10.90
CA VAL A 223 2.90 -3.75 10.56
C VAL A 223 3.46 -3.60 9.13
N GLY A 224 4.07 -4.65 8.59
CA GLY A 224 4.61 -4.70 7.23
C GLY A 224 3.61 -5.20 6.18
N ILE A 225 2.30 -5.17 6.43
CA ILE A 225 1.27 -5.68 5.50
C ILE A 225 1.39 -5.07 4.10
N GLY A 226 1.69 -3.77 3.99
CA GLY A 226 1.86 -3.11 2.69
C GLY A 226 3.01 -3.69 1.88
N LEU A 227 4.15 -3.93 2.54
CA LEU A 227 5.31 -4.61 1.96
C LEU A 227 4.96 -6.05 1.57
N TYR A 228 4.35 -6.81 2.49
CA TYR A 228 3.95 -8.19 2.24
C TYR A 228 2.98 -8.29 1.05
N PHE A 229 2.01 -7.39 0.96
CA PHE A 229 1.06 -7.30 -0.14
C PHE A 229 1.78 -7.07 -1.48
N THR A 230 2.71 -6.12 -1.53
CA THR A 230 3.53 -5.85 -2.73
C THR A 230 4.32 -7.09 -3.17
N MET A 231 5.01 -7.76 -2.22
CA MET A 231 5.75 -8.99 -2.52
C MET A 231 4.82 -10.11 -3.00
N LEU A 232 3.63 -10.22 -2.41
CA LEU A 232 2.63 -11.20 -2.84
C LEU A 232 2.16 -10.95 -4.28
N CYS A 233 1.95 -9.69 -4.67
CA CYS A 233 1.62 -9.34 -6.05
C CYS A 233 2.73 -9.76 -7.01
N ILE A 234 3.99 -9.46 -6.70
CA ILE A 234 5.14 -9.85 -7.52
C ILE A 234 5.19 -11.38 -7.69
N GLU A 235 5.02 -12.13 -6.61
CA GLU A 235 5.06 -13.60 -6.63
C GLU A 235 3.87 -14.27 -7.31
N ASN A 236 2.81 -13.51 -7.58
CA ASN A 236 1.66 -13.96 -8.38
C ASN A 236 1.63 -13.31 -9.77
N ASP A 237 2.80 -12.92 -10.28
CA ASP A 237 3.00 -12.38 -11.62
C ASP A 237 2.16 -11.14 -11.94
N GLN A 238 1.81 -10.35 -10.91
CA GLN A 238 1.07 -9.11 -11.11
C GLN A 238 2.03 -7.95 -11.41
N LYS A 239 1.68 -7.16 -12.40
CA LYS A 239 2.42 -5.97 -12.80
C LYS A 239 2.16 -4.83 -11.84
N ILE A 240 3.23 -4.17 -11.40
CA ILE A 240 3.17 -3.05 -10.46
C ILE A 240 3.88 -1.85 -11.06
N ILE A 241 3.26 -0.68 -10.96
CA ILE A 241 3.86 0.61 -11.31
C ILE A 241 3.82 1.50 -10.08
N GLU A 242 4.93 2.18 -9.78
CA GLU A 242 4.97 3.28 -8.82
C GLU A 242 4.71 4.62 -9.51
N VAL A 243 3.87 5.45 -8.89
CA VAL A 243 3.55 6.81 -9.34
C VAL A 243 3.83 7.79 -8.20
N PRO A 244 4.57 8.88 -8.44
CA PRO A 244 4.78 9.91 -7.44
C PRO A 244 3.45 10.52 -6.98
N VAL A 245 3.19 10.50 -5.67
CA VAL A 245 1.99 11.05 -5.05
C VAL A 245 2.35 12.19 -4.09
N THR A 246 1.45 13.13 -3.95
CA THR A 246 1.56 14.23 -2.99
C THR A 246 1.57 13.66 -1.58
N PHE A 247 2.55 14.07 -0.78
CA PHE A 247 2.66 13.65 0.62
C PHE A 247 2.59 14.86 1.55
N MET A 248 1.50 14.96 2.27
CA MET A 248 1.20 16.09 3.13
C MET A 248 1.60 15.82 4.59
N LYS A 249 1.61 16.87 5.38
CA LYS A 249 1.81 16.76 6.82
C LYS A 249 0.61 16.06 7.45
N ARG A 250 0.88 15.08 8.31
CA ARG A 250 -0.15 14.37 9.07
C ARG A 250 -0.98 15.32 9.94
N VAL A 251 -2.27 15.12 9.95
CA VAL A 251 -3.19 15.73 10.91
C VAL A 251 -3.27 14.83 12.16
N GLY A 252 -3.09 15.42 13.34
CA GLY A 252 -3.13 14.68 14.61
C GLY A 252 -1.84 13.93 14.96
N LYS A 253 -1.92 13.06 15.97
CA LYS A 253 -0.77 12.31 16.50
C LYS A 253 -0.62 10.95 15.82
N SER A 254 0.63 10.53 15.55
CA SER A 254 0.90 9.20 15.02
C SER A 254 0.52 8.11 16.03
N LYS A 255 -0.18 7.08 15.56
CA LYS A 255 -0.58 5.90 16.37
C LYS A 255 0.48 4.79 16.35
N ILE A 256 1.35 4.80 15.35
CA ILE A 256 2.54 3.96 15.36
C ILE A 256 3.50 4.65 16.30
N SER A 257 3.62 4.09 17.49
CA SER A 257 4.38 4.59 18.65
C SER A 257 5.53 5.51 18.27
N GLY A 258 5.44 6.70 18.77
CA GLY A 258 6.38 7.80 18.76
C GLY A 258 7.68 7.55 18.02
N LEU A 259 7.98 8.48 17.20
CA LEU A 259 9.20 8.74 16.42
C LEU A 259 10.54 8.60 17.21
N SER A 260 10.61 7.67 18.19
CA SER A 260 11.89 7.30 18.78
C SER A 260 12.68 6.49 17.77
N THR A 261 13.94 6.82 17.59
CA THR A 261 14.88 6.09 16.71
C THR A 261 14.83 4.57 16.93
N GLY A 262 14.65 4.12 18.18
CA GLY A 262 14.51 2.69 18.52
C GLY A 262 13.25 2.02 17.94
N SER A 263 12.11 2.71 17.90
CA SER A 263 10.88 2.18 17.31
C SER A 263 10.98 2.07 15.78
N ALA A 264 11.62 3.06 15.15
CA ALA A 264 11.87 3.05 13.71
C ALA A 264 12.81 1.90 13.31
N ILE A 265 13.90 1.67 14.05
CA ILE A 265 14.82 0.54 13.84
C ILE A 265 14.06 -0.80 13.99
N LYS A 266 13.26 -0.96 15.05
CA LYS A 266 12.47 -2.18 15.28
C LYS A 266 11.51 -2.46 14.13
N THR A 267 10.88 -1.44 13.57
CA THR A 267 10.00 -1.55 12.40
C THR A 267 10.79 -1.92 11.15
N GLY A 268 11.93 -1.29 10.91
CA GLY A 268 12.83 -1.64 9.80
C GLY A 268 13.32 -3.09 9.86
N LEU A 269 13.68 -3.58 11.06
CA LEU A 269 14.07 -4.99 11.25
C LEU A 269 12.91 -5.96 10.98
N LYS A 270 11.66 -5.60 11.30
CA LYS A 270 10.48 -6.41 10.93
C LYS A 270 10.31 -6.47 9.42
N PHE A 271 10.48 -5.35 8.72
CA PHE A 271 10.40 -5.31 7.26
C PHE A 271 11.52 -6.15 6.63
N LEU A 272 12.75 -6.01 7.13
CA LEU A 272 13.87 -6.83 6.70
C LEU A 272 13.58 -8.33 6.90
N ASN A 273 13.05 -8.70 8.06
CA ASN A 273 12.67 -10.09 8.33
C ASN A 273 11.63 -10.59 7.32
N ILE A 274 10.59 -9.81 7.00
CA ILE A 274 9.60 -10.17 5.98
C ILE A 274 10.27 -10.40 4.62
N ILE A 275 11.18 -9.52 4.20
CA ILE A 275 11.88 -9.65 2.92
C ILE A 275 12.72 -10.93 2.87
N LEU A 276 13.40 -11.28 3.96
CA LEU A 276 14.31 -12.42 4.01
C LEU A 276 13.59 -13.75 4.16
N THR A 277 12.46 -13.79 4.89
CA THR A 277 11.77 -15.05 5.24
C THR A 277 10.65 -15.43 4.29
N LYS A 278 10.07 -14.47 3.57
CA LYS A 278 9.07 -14.73 2.53
C LYS A 278 9.75 -15.17 1.24
#